data_685a4b73119a9222e0ea824afa8527c1
#
_entry.id   685a4b73119a9222e0ea824afa8527c1
#
_cell.length_a   1.000
_cell.length_b   1.000
_cell.length_c   1.000
_cell.angle_alpha   90.00
_cell.angle_beta   90.00
_cell.angle_gamma   90.00
#
_symmetry.space_group_name_H-M   'P 1'
#
loop_
_entity.id
_entity.type
_entity.pdbx_description
1 polymer ?
#
loop_
_entity_poly.entity_id
_entity_poly.type
_entity_poly.pdbx_seq_one_letter_code
_entity_poly.pdbx_strand_id
1 'polypeptide(L)'
;MLVGDDALMNKALRIRKMLGGGMRQIGSLAAAASYALDHHYDRLKEDHQKAKEIAAVLQQSEAVLSVEPVETNIVIFKLNSNIPEALFLDNLKAHNILVSDMGSGKLRMVTHLDYTDAMHANLLEILSKP
;
A
#
# COMPACT_ATOMS: atom_id res chain seq x y z
N MET A 1 18.18 -2.97 0.14
CA MET A 1 19.66 -2.99 -0.03
C MET A 1 20.29 -2.53 1.28
N LEU A 2 21.38 -3.16 1.74
CA LEU A 2 22.16 -2.78 2.92
C LEU A 2 23.54 -2.33 2.47
N VAL A 3 24.02 -1.21 2.99
CA VAL A 3 25.34 -0.63 2.66
C VAL A 3 26.03 -0.22 3.97
N GLY A 4 27.31 -0.44 4.08
CA GLY A 4 28.12 -0.10 5.25
C GLY A 4 29.59 -0.40 5.06
N ASP A 5 30.39 -0.25 6.10
CA ASP A 5 31.79 -0.67 6.12
C ASP A 5 31.96 -2.19 6.05
N ASP A 6 33.18 -2.66 5.80
CA ASP A 6 33.47 -4.09 5.65
C ASP A 6 33.15 -4.90 6.92
N ALA A 7 33.38 -4.33 8.10
CA ALA A 7 33.09 -5.01 9.36
C ALA A 7 31.57 -5.24 9.54
N LEU A 8 30.77 -4.21 9.23
CA LEU A 8 29.32 -4.30 9.24
C LEU A 8 28.82 -5.30 8.18
N MET A 9 29.34 -5.23 6.97
CA MET A 9 28.92 -6.11 5.87
C MET A 9 29.26 -7.58 6.13
N ASN A 10 30.41 -7.89 6.71
CA ASN A 10 30.80 -9.24 7.12
C ASN A 10 29.85 -9.79 8.21
N LYS A 11 29.45 -8.95 9.17
CA LYS A 11 28.47 -9.31 10.20
C LYS A 11 27.09 -9.52 9.59
N ALA A 12 26.67 -8.64 8.69
CA ALA A 12 25.38 -8.70 7.99
C ALA A 12 25.23 -10.00 7.18
N LEU A 13 26.27 -10.49 6.52
CA LEU A 13 26.25 -11.76 5.78
C LEU A 13 25.93 -12.96 6.68
N ARG A 14 26.47 -12.99 7.89
CA ARG A 14 26.17 -14.04 8.88
C ARG A 14 24.73 -13.96 9.37
N ILE A 15 24.28 -12.75 9.71
CA ILE A 15 22.90 -12.49 10.17
C ILE A 15 21.90 -12.84 9.06
N ARG A 16 22.16 -12.46 7.80
CA ARG A 16 21.35 -12.85 6.64
C ARG A 16 21.13 -14.36 6.59
N LYS A 17 22.19 -15.14 6.78
CA LYS A 17 22.11 -16.60 6.76
C LYS A 17 21.31 -17.16 7.94
N MET A 18 21.51 -16.61 9.15
CA MET A 18 20.77 -16.99 10.35
C MET A 18 19.26 -16.75 10.21
N LEU A 19 18.87 -15.66 9.57
CA LEU A 19 17.48 -15.27 9.33
C LEU A 19 16.85 -15.91 8.08
N GLY A 20 17.50 -16.92 7.48
CA GLY A 20 16.99 -17.63 6.30
C GLY A 20 17.20 -16.92 4.96
N GLY A 21 17.79 -15.72 4.95
CA GLY A 21 18.04 -14.95 3.71
C GLY A 21 19.20 -15.44 2.85
N GLY A 22 19.93 -16.47 3.29
CA GLY A 22 21.00 -17.13 2.52
C GLY A 22 20.46 -18.22 1.60
N MET A 23 19.45 -17.92 0.79
CA MET A 23 18.78 -18.89 -0.09
C MET A 23 19.71 -19.39 -1.20
N ARG A 24 19.60 -20.69 -1.49
CA ARG A 24 20.19 -21.31 -2.70
C ARG A 24 19.31 -20.97 -3.92
N GLN A 25 19.90 -20.96 -5.10
CA GLN A 25 19.18 -20.82 -6.37
C GLN A 25 18.28 -19.56 -6.43
N ILE A 26 18.76 -18.47 -5.85
CA ILE A 26 18.03 -17.20 -5.77
C ILE A 26 17.91 -16.47 -7.12
N GLY A 27 18.51 -17.02 -8.19
CA GLY A 27 18.57 -16.37 -9.50
C GLY A 27 17.22 -15.97 -10.07
N SER A 28 16.18 -16.78 -9.89
CA SER A 28 14.82 -16.45 -10.35
C SER A 28 14.24 -15.22 -9.62
N LEU A 29 14.44 -15.15 -8.31
CA LEU A 29 14.00 -13.98 -7.52
C LEU A 29 14.83 -12.74 -7.85
N ALA A 30 16.14 -12.90 -8.06
CA ALA A 30 17.01 -11.80 -8.46
C ALA A 30 16.65 -11.28 -9.86
N ALA A 31 16.34 -12.18 -10.82
CA ALA A 31 15.88 -11.80 -12.15
C ALA A 31 14.56 -11.03 -12.10
N ALA A 32 13.60 -11.46 -11.27
CA ALA A 32 12.34 -10.74 -11.07
C ALA A 32 12.58 -9.33 -10.48
N ALA A 33 13.51 -9.20 -9.53
CA ALA A 33 13.89 -7.92 -8.97
C ALA A 33 14.56 -6.99 -10.00
N SER A 34 15.48 -7.52 -10.83
CA SER A 34 16.09 -6.76 -11.93
C SER A 34 15.04 -6.29 -12.93
N TYR A 35 14.14 -7.19 -13.34
CA TYR A 35 13.03 -6.84 -14.23
C TYR A 35 12.16 -5.70 -13.65
N ALA A 36 11.84 -5.78 -12.36
CA ALA A 36 11.06 -4.75 -11.69
C ALA A 36 11.78 -3.38 -11.68
N LEU A 37 13.09 -3.36 -11.45
CA LEU A 37 13.89 -2.13 -11.51
C LEU A 37 13.91 -1.53 -12.92
N ASP A 38 14.01 -2.36 -13.95
CA ASP A 38 14.11 -1.91 -15.34
C ASP A 38 12.74 -1.46 -15.92
N HIS A 39 11.62 -2.05 -15.44
CA HIS A 39 10.31 -1.88 -16.08
C HIS A 39 9.22 -1.28 -15.17
N HIS A 40 9.37 -1.35 -13.84
CA HIS A 40 8.32 -0.92 -12.92
C HIS A 40 8.65 0.34 -12.13
N TYR A 41 9.93 0.79 -12.14
CA TYR A 41 10.34 1.94 -11.34
C TYR A 41 9.61 3.22 -11.74
N ASP A 42 9.59 3.55 -13.03
CA ASP A 42 9.00 4.80 -13.52
C ASP A 42 7.48 4.86 -13.36
N ARG A 43 6.81 3.69 -13.33
CA ARG A 43 5.36 3.64 -13.16
C ARG A 43 4.90 3.83 -11.72
N LEU A 44 5.80 3.79 -10.72
CA LEU A 44 5.42 4.02 -9.31
C LEU A 44 4.72 5.37 -9.11
N LYS A 45 5.02 6.37 -9.94
CA LYS A 45 4.32 7.66 -9.94
C LYS A 45 2.81 7.55 -10.19
N GLU A 46 2.38 6.54 -10.96
CA GLU A 46 0.96 6.28 -11.22
C GLU A 46 0.25 5.78 -9.97
N ASP A 47 0.89 4.86 -9.23
CA ASP A 47 0.38 4.37 -7.95
C ASP A 47 0.30 5.48 -6.92
N HIS A 48 1.32 6.37 -6.86
CA HIS A 48 1.32 7.53 -5.98
C HIS A 48 0.22 8.53 -6.35
N GLN A 49 -0.03 8.75 -7.64
CA GLN A 49 -1.10 9.64 -8.11
C GLN A 49 -2.47 9.10 -7.71
N LYS A 50 -2.75 7.80 -7.99
CA LYS A 50 -3.99 7.15 -7.58
C LYS A 50 -4.21 7.22 -6.07
N ALA A 51 -3.16 7.01 -5.27
CA ALA A 51 -3.25 7.13 -3.82
C ALA A 51 -3.64 8.55 -3.37
N LYS A 52 -3.09 9.58 -4.00
CA LYS A 52 -3.46 10.99 -3.73
C LYS A 52 -4.90 11.29 -4.11
N GLU A 53 -5.39 10.75 -5.21
CA GLU A 53 -6.77 10.92 -5.65
C GLU A 53 -7.76 10.25 -4.69
N ILE A 54 -7.44 9.04 -4.21
CA ILE A 54 -8.22 8.37 -3.15
C ILE A 54 -8.24 9.24 -1.88
N ALA A 55 -7.09 9.74 -1.45
CA ALA A 55 -7.00 10.60 -0.28
C ALA A 55 -7.84 11.87 -0.40
N ALA A 56 -7.86 12.50 -1.58
CA ALA A 56 -8.64 13.71 -1.83
C ALA A 56 -10.15 13.44 -1.70
N VAL A 57 -10.63 12.30 -2.19
CA VAL A 57 -12.05 11.91 -2.04
C VAL A 57 -12.38 11.59 -0.60
N LEU A 58 -11.52 10.82 0.10
CA LEU A 58 -11.71 10.51 1.52
C LEU A 58 -11.75 11.76 2.40
N GLN A 59 -10.93 12.78 2.10
CA GLN A 59 -10.93 14.05 2.84
C GLN A 59 -12.23 14.84 2.70
N GLN A 60 -13.00 14.61 1.64
CA GLN A 60 -14.29 15.25 1.40
C GLN A 60 -15.48 14.46 1.97
N SER A 61 -15.23 13.21 2.39
CA SER A 61 -16.27 12.32 2.93
C SER A 61 -16.61 12.68 4.38
N GLU A 62 -17.89 12.84 4.69
CA GLU A 62 -18.36 13.04 6.07
C GLU A 62 -18.13 11.83 6.97
N ALA A 63 -17.91 10.65 6.39
CA ALA A 63 -17.59 9.44 7.13
C ALA A 63 -16.14 9.42 7.66
N VAL A 64 -15.26 10.27 7.14
CA VAL A 64 -13.82 10.25 7.44
C VAL A 64 -13.45 11.39 8.38
N LEU A 65 -12.84 11.04 9.50
CA LEU A 65 -12.33 12.00 10.49
C LEU A 65 -11.02 12.66 10.03
N SER A 66 -10.11 11.86 9.50
CA SER A 66 -8.79 12.32 9.07
C SER A 66 -8.15 11.37 8.07
N VAL A 67 -7.32 11.92 7.19
CA VAL A 67 -6.45 11.19 6.27
C VAL A 67 -5.02 11.61 6.55
N GLU A 68 -4.11 10.66 6.73
CA GLU A 68 -2.69 10.93 6.93
C GLU A 68 -2.05 11.46 5.62
N PRO A 69 -0.96 12.23 5.69
CA PRO A 69 -0.26 12.69 4.48
C PRO A 69 0.13 11.52 3.57
N VAL A 70 -0.25 11.60 2.29
CA VAL A 70 0.02 10.56 1.30
C VAL A 70 1.26 10.92 0.49
N GLU A 71 2.38 10.27 0.79
CA GLU A 71 3.67 10.47 0.13
C GLU A 71 4.01 9.35 -0.87
N THR A 72 3.38 8.19 -0.69
CA THR A 72 3.62 6.99 -1.50
C THR A 72 2.31 6.41 -2.04
N ASN A 73 2.26 5.11 -2.21
CA ASN A 73 1.08 4.34 -2.64
C ASN A 73 0.19 3.88 -1.48
N ILE A 74 0.40 4.39 -0.27
CA ILE A 74 -0.34 4.00 0.93
C ILE A 74 -1.23 5.15 1.39
N VAL A 75 -2.51 4.86 1.60
CA VAL A 75 -3.50 5.79 2.14
C VAL A 75 -3.95 5.26 3.50
N ILE A 76 -3.72 6.04 4.55
CA ILE A 76 -4.14 5.72 5.93
C ILE A 76 -5.16 6.77 6.35
N PHE A 77 -6.30 6.32 6.88
CA PHE A 77 -7.36 7.21 7.32
C PHE A 77 -8.10 6.66 8.54
N LYS A 78 -8.83 7.55 9.22
CA LYS A 78 -9.72 7.20 10.33
C LYS A 78 -11.15 7.58 10.00
N LEU A 79 -12.09 6.76 10.42
CA LEU A 79 -13.52 7.08 10.34
C LEU A 79 -13.93 8.00 11.50
N ASN A 80 -14.99 8.76 11.29
CA ASN A 80 -15.66 9.47 12.35
C ASN A 80 -16.23 8.48 13.39
N SER A 81 -16.21 8.83 14.65
CA SER A 81 -16.64 7.97 15.76
C SER A 81 -18.11 7.56 15.73
N ASN A 82 -18.95 8.31 14.98
CA ASN A 82 -20.35 8.01 14.75
C ASN A 82 -20.57 7.00 13.60
N ILE A 83 -19.55 6.64 12.86
CA ILE A 83 -19.61 5.66 11.78
C ILE A 83 -19.10 4.31 12.29
N PRO A 84 -19.93 3.26 12.37
CA PRO A 84 -19.49 1.92 12.72
C PRO A 84 -18.53 1.38 11.64
N GLU A 85 -17.30 1.08 12.03
CA GLU A 85 -16.25 0.59 11.11
C GLU A 85 -16.69 -0.65 10.34
N ALA A 86 -17.36 -1.60 11.02
CA ALA A 86 -17.88 -2.80 10.39
C ALA A 86 -18.85 -2.49 9.24
N LEU A 87 -19.76 -1.52 9.46
CA LEU A 87 -20.73 -1.11 8.42
C LEU A 87 -20.03 -0.50 7.21
N PHE A 88 -19.03 0.35 7.43
CA PHE A 88 -18.24 0.95 6.38
C PHE A 88 -17.48 -0.12 5.56
N LEU A 89 -16.83 -1.05 6.24
CA LEU A 89 -16.10 -2.15 5.59
C LEU A 89 -17.04 -3.11 4.84
N ASP A 90 -18.20 -3.45 5.40
CA ASP A 90 -19.19 -4.30 4.74
C ASP A 90 -19.77 -3.64 3.48
N ASN A 91 -20.00 -2.31 3.51
CA ASN A 91 -20.42 -1.56 2.33
C ASN A 91 -19.35 -1.62 1.22
N LEU A 92 -18.10 -1.37 1.53
CA LEU A 92 -17.01 -1.49 0.55
C LEU A 92 -16.88 -2.93 0.02
N LYS A 93 -16.98 -3.92 0.89
CA LYS A 93 -16.92 -5.34 0.53
C LYS A 93 -18.06 -5.75 -0.40
N ALA A 94 -19.28 -5.21 -0.22
CA ALA A 94 -20.41 -5.44 -1.12
C ALA A 94 -20.13 -4.95 -2.57
N HIS A 95 -19.19 -4.02 -2.71
CA HIS A 95 -18.69 -3.53 -4.00
C HIS A 95 -17.35 -4.17 -4.45
N ASN A 96 -16.97 -5.30 -3.84
CA ASN A 96 -15.71 -6.01 -4.08
C ASN A 96 -14.45 -5.19 -3.74
N ILE A 97 -14.53 -4.27 -2.80
CA ILE A 97 -13.42 -3.47 -2.32
C ILE A 97 -13.00 -3.97 -0.94
N LEU A 98 -11.74 -4.36 -0.80
CA LEU A 98 -11.16 -4.83 0.45
C LEU A 98 -10.22 -3.77 1.01
N VAL A 99 -10.40 -3.45 2.30
CA VAL A 99 -9.60 -2.48 3.03
C VAL A 99 -9.00 -3.17 4.25
N SER A 100 -7.76 -2.88 4.56
CA SER A 100 -7.07 -3.45 5.72
C SER A 100 -7.34 -2.61 6.96
N ASP A 101 -7.83 -3.25 8.02
CA ASP A 101 -7.78 -2.70 9.37
C ASP A 101 -6.33 -2.78 9.90
N MET A 102 -5.87 -1.68 10.48
CA MET A 102 -4.55 -1.56 11.12
C MET A 102 -4.65 -1.59 12.65
N GLY A 103 -5.84 -1.71 13.20
CA GLY A 103 -6.12 -1.49 14.62
C GLY A 103 -6.16 0.00 14.99
N SER A 104 -6.59 0.27 16.22
CA SER A 104 -6.70 1.64 16.75
C SER A 104 -7.62 2.57 15.94
N GLY A 105 -8.59 2.01 15.18
CA GLY A 105 -9.52 2.75 14.34
C GLY A 105 -8.87 3.35 13.10
N LYS A 106 -7.73 2.80 12.63
CA LYS A 106 -7.08 3.19 11.38
C LYS A 106 -7.33 2.16 10.29
N LEU A 107 -7.71 2.63 9.14
CA LEU A 107 -7.89 1.84 7.92
C LEU A 107 -6.79 2.18 6.89
N ARG A 108 -6.43 1.20 6.06
CA ARG A 108 -5.37 1.34 5.06
C ARG A 108 -5.80 0.81 3.70
N MET A 109 -5.59 1.62 2.67
CA MET A 109 -5.64 1.24 1.26
C MET A 109 -4.25 1.31 0.66
N VAL A 110 -3.97 0.45 -0.33
CA VAL A 110 -2.68 0.42 -1.04
C VAL A 110 -2.94 0.28 -2.53
N THR A 111 -2.34 1.16 -3.32
CA THR A 111 -2.34 1.06 -4.78
C THR A 111 -1.10 0.31 -5.26
N HIS A 112 -1.22 -0.45 -6.33
CA HIS A 112 -0.13 -1.28 -6.88
C HIS A 112 -0.38 -1.63 -8.36
N LEU A 113 0.57 -2.35 -8.98
CA LEU A 113 0.57 -2.69 -10.40
C LEU A 113 -0.75 -3.31 -10.89
N ASP A 114 -1.35 -4.20 -10.10
CA ASP A 114 -2.59 -4.90 -10.47
C ASP A 114 -3.86 -4.08 -10.16
N TYR A 115 -3.72 -2.88 -9.59
CA TYR A 115 -4.82 -1.96 -9.35
C TYR A 115 -5.07 -1.11 -10.59
N THR A 116 -6.01 -1.55 -11.43
CA THR A 116 -6.29 -0.97 -12.73
C THR A 116 -7.02 0.38 -12.66
N ASP A 117 -7.02 1.13 -13.78
CA ASP A 117 -7.76 2.41 -13.87
C ASP A 117 -9.28 2.22 -13.73
N ALA A 118 -9.81 1.09 -14.21
CA ALA A 118 -11.22 0.76 -14.03
C ALA A 118 -11.60 0.52 -12.56
N MET A 119 -10.72 -0.20 -11.81
CA MET A 119 -10.89 -0.37 -10.36
C MET A 119 -10.79 0.97 -9.64
N HIS A 120 -9.89 1.84 -10.07
CA HIS A 120 -9.71 3.17 -9.49
C HIS A 120 -10.95 4.04 -9.68
N ALA A 121 -11.47 4.14 -10.90
CA ALA A 121 -12.69 4.89 -11.18
C ALA A 121 -13.88 4.39 -10.36
N ASN A 122 -14.06 3.06 -10.27
CA ASN A 122 -15.11 2.46 -9.44
C ASN A 122 -14.95 2.80 -7.95
N LEU A 123 -13.73 2.72 -7.42
CA LEU A 123 -13.47 3.07 -6.02
C LEU A 123 -13.82 4.54 -5.73
N LEU A 124 -13.36 5.47 -6.58
CA LEU A 124 -13.62 6.90 -6.40
C LEU A 124 -15.14 7.19 -6.45
N GLU A 125 -15.87 6.56 -7.37
CA GLU A 125 -17.33 6.69 -7.45
C GLU A 125 -18.02 6.23 -6.16
N ILE A 126 -17.60 5.07 -5.61
CA ILE A 126 -18.19 4.51 -4.40
C ILE A 126 -17.88 5.38 -3.18
N LEU A 127 -16.63 5.85 -3.05
CA LEU A 127 -16.23 6.72 -1.94
C LEU A 127 -16.84 8.12 -2.00
N SER A 128 -17.30 8.57 -3.18
CA SER A 128 -17.96 9.88 -3.37
C SER A 128 -19.45 9.85 -3.04
N LYS A 129 -20.04 8.67 -2.86
CA LYS A 129 -21.43 8.54 -2.47
C LYS A 129 -21.59 8.82 -0.98
N PRO A 130 -22.62 9.59 -0.59
CA PRO A 130 -22.90 9.91 0.81
C PRO A 130 -23.27 8.69 1.63
#